data_756accd7ccdabf558816b4d4f32c896f
#
_entry.id   756accd7ccdabf558816b4d4f32c896f
#
_cell.length_a   1.000
_cell.length_b   1.000
_cell.length_c   1.000
_cell.angle_alpha   90.00
_cell.angle_beta   90.00
_cell.angle_gamma   90.00
#
_symmetry.space_group_name_H-M   'P 1'
#
loop_
_entity.id
_entity.type
_entity.pdbx_description
1 polymer ?
#
loop_
_entity_poly.entity_id
_entity_poly.type
_entity_poly.pdbx_seq_one_letter_code
_entity_poly.pdbx_strand_id
1 'polypeptide(L)'
;MKNEIGFSASENPFVVEHGGFYRRCIPMLDNLEELESVVKTITATTEDVWIPIWKEAGLKHEDIGDKLLEKNKIDEACKEFLIAKTYYSIARYPGEITKNKSVVSAECARVYRKACNYTSPETEIIDIECQGKSIRCHFRTPKSTAKLPAVLIMCGADMFKEDRGWASEYAVKNGMAALVMDGPGTGENPFPWDPESVKAWMAAIDYLGSRDDIDEGRIGAFGISRGGYSVMQLAGTYPEKVKAVVANAGHPFGYEMNEDELNAFVEARNQRAQHVFGKIGDPPAFPSWSVEKEKEILEKWSLSKLGI
;
A
#
# COMPACT_ATOMS: atom_id res chain seq x y z
N MET A 1 12.43 16.73 -23.04
CA MET A 1 13.13 15.44 -23.19
C MET A 1 12.18 14.53 -23.93
N LYS A 2 12.51 14.11 -25.14
CA LYS A 2 11.76 13.05 -25.85
C LYS A 2 12.00 11.78 -25.06
N ASN A 3 10.93 11.14 -24.54
CA ASN A 3 11.02 9.80 -23.98
C ASN A 3 11.42 8.89 -25.16
N GLU A 4 12.58 8.26 -25.05
CA GLU A 4 13.07 7.24 -25.98
C GLU A 4 12.30 5.91 -25.87
N ILE A 5 11.08 5.96 -25.39
CA ILE A 5 10.19 4.82 -25.34
C ILE A 5 9.43 4.82 -26.65
N GLY A 6 9.81 3.94 -27.58
CA GLY A 6 9.19 3.74 -28.90
C GLY A 6 7.72 3.27 -28.86
N PHE A 7 7.06 3.47 -27.75
CA PHE A 7 5.65 3.26 -27.48
C PHE A 7 4.91 4.59 -27.68
N SER A 8 4.01 4.67 -28.65
CA SER A 8 3.07 5.78 -28.74
C SER A 8 2.06 5.66 -27.58
N ALA A 9 2.54 6.01 -26.38
CA ALA A 9 1.72 6.02 -25.16
C ALA A 9 0.52 6.96 -25.27
N SER A 10 0.52 7.85 -26.27
CA SER A 10 -0.48 8.90 -26.46
C SER A 10 -1.87 8.37 -26.86
N GLU A 11 -2.01 7.10 -27.22
CA GLU A 11 -3.27 6.52 -27.68
C GLU A 11 -3.76 5.32 -26.83
N ASN A 12 -2.94 4.80 -25.93
CA ASN A 12 -3.36 3.68 -25.10
C ASN A 12 -4.33 4.13 -24.00
N PRO A 13 -5.53 3.52 -23.87
CA PRO A 13 -6.54 3.92 -22.89
C PRO A 13 -6.00 4.01 -21.44
N PHE A 14 -5.17 3.08 -21.03
CA PHE A 14 -4.58 3.10 -19.69
C PHE A 14 -3.68 4.31 -19.48
N VAL A 15 -2.83 4.63 -20.44
CA VAL A 15 -1.89 5.75 -20.33
C VAL A 15 -2.62 7.09 -20.42
N VAL A 16 -3.64 7.17 -21.26
CA VAL A 16 -4.47 8.39 -21.42
C VAL A 16 -5.31 8.64 -20.18
N GLU A 17 -6.00 7.63 -19.68
CA GLU A 17 -6.94 7.77 -18.56
C GLU A 17 -6.25 7.73 -17.18
N HIS A 18 -5.15 6.98 -17.07
CA HIS A 18 -4.45 6.70 -15.80
C HIS A 18 -2.93 6.91 -15.86
N GLY A 19 -2.46 7.87 -16.65
CA GLY A 19 -1.02 8.10 -16.84
C GLY A 19 -0.22 8.32 -15.55
N GLY A 20 -0.84 8.85 -14.51
CA GLY A 20 -0.24 8.94 -13.18
C GLY A 20 0.03 7.58 -12.56
N PHE A 21 -0.90 6.64 -12.70
CA PHE A 21 -0.73 5.27 -12.21
C PHE A 21 0.22 4.45 -13.09
N TYR A 22 0.15 4.62 -14.41
CA TYR A 22 1.12 4.01 -15.32
C TYR A 22 2.57 4.33 -14.92
N ARG A 23 2.87 5.62 -14.65
CA ARG A 23 4.19 6.04 -14.16
C ARG A 23 4.58 5.41 -12.83
N ARG A 24 3.61 5.07 -11.97
CA ARG A 24 3.85 4.32 -10.72
C ARG A 24 4.15 2.84 -10.97
N CYS A 25 3.60 2.24 -12.05
CA CYS A 25 3.86 0.85 -12.40
C CYS A 25 5.31 0.62 -12.84
N ILE A 26 5.94 1.60 -13.50
CA ILE A 26 7.30 1.48 -14.03
C ILE A 26 8.30 1.04 -12.95
N PRO A 27 8.44 1.72 -11.80
CA PRO A 27 9.38 1.29 -10.77
C PRO A 27 8.90 0.09 -9.94
N MET A 28 7.70 -0.43 -10.17
CA MET A 28 7.18 -1.60 -9.45
C MET A 28 7.59 -2.92 -10.13
N LEU A 29 8.02 -2.86 -11.39
CA LEU A 29 8.39 -3.99 -12.23
C LEU A 29 9.79 -3.76 -12.81
N ASP A 30 10.65 -4.76 -12.73
CA ASP A 30 12.06 -4.65 -13.19
C ASP A 30 12.17 -4.70 -14.72
N ASN A 31 11.13 -5.19 -15.41
CA ASN A 31 11.12 -5.37 -16.87
C ASN A 31 10.13 -4.40 -17.54
N LEU A 32 10.64 -3.28 -18.02
CA LEU A 32 9.84 -2.27 -18.71
C LEU A 32 9.27 -2.78 -20.04
N GLU A 33 10.02 -3.59 -20.81
CA GLU A 33 9.55 -4.11 -22.10
C GLU A 33 8.34 -5.05 -21.90
N GLU A 34 8.38 -5.85 -20.84
CA GLU A 34 7.25 -6.72 -20.49
C GLU A 34 6.04 -5.91 -20.04
N LEU A 35 6.23 -4.90 -19.17
CA LEU A 35 5.16 -3.99 -18.77
C LEU A 35 4.51 -3.34 -19.99
N GLU A 36 5.30 -2.82 -20.93
CA GLU A 36 4.79 -2.20 -22.16
C GLU A 36 4.06 -3.21 -23.03
N SER A 37 4.55 -4.44 -23.11
CA SER A 37 3.88 -5.52 -23.85
C SER A 37 2.49 -5.81 -23.29
N VAL A 38 2.36 -5.87 -21.96
CA VAL A 38 1.06 -6.03 -21.29
C VAL A 38 0.17 -4.82 -21.53
N VAL A 39 0.71 -3.60 -21.33
CA VAL A 39 -0.05 -2.35 -21.51
C VAL A 39 -0.60 -2.22 -22.93
N LYS A 40 0.13 -2.63 -23.96
CA LYS A 40 -0.32 -2.63 -25.37
C LYS A 40 -1.60 -3.43 -25.60
N THR A 41 -1.88 -4.45 -24.79
CA THR A 41 -3.09 -5.27 -24.92
C THR A 41 -4.34 -4.63 -24.26
N ILE A 42 -4.16 -3.56 -23.48
CA ILE A 42 -5.27 -2.89 -22.77
C ILE A 42 -6.05 -2.03 -23.76
N THR A 43 -7.27 -2.45 -24.06
CA THR A 43 -8.19 -1.75 -24.99
C THR A 43 -9.21 -0.88 -24.27
N ALA A 44 -9.40 -1.09 -22.96
CA ALA A 44 -10.25 -0.30 -22.07
C ALA A 44 -9.81 -0.47 -20.61
N THR A 45 -10.24 0.45 -19.74
CA THR A 45 -9.94 0.40 -18.31
C THR A 45 -11.10 -0.14 -17.47
N THR A 46 -12.12 -0.73 -18.11
CA THR A 46 -13.22 -1.42 -17.44
C THR A 46 -12.75 -2.73 -16.79
N GLU A 47 -13.40 -3.18 -15.72
CA GLU A 47 -12.93 -4.34 -14.94
C GLU A 47 -12.83 -5.64 -15.74
N ASP A 48 -13.75 -5.83 -16.68
CA ASP A 48 -13.82 -7.01 -17.56
C ASP A 48 -12.64 -7.08 -18.54
N VAL A 49 -11.99 -5.97 -18.85
CA VAL A 49 -10.75 -5.89 -19.64
C VAL A 49 -9.54 -5.82 -18.74
N TRP A 50 -9.56 -4.93 -17.74
CA TRP A 50 -8.44 -4.65 -16.85
C TRP A 50 -7.98 -5.84 -16.04
N ILE A 51 -8.89 -6.49 -15.30
CA ILE A 51 -8.53 -7.56 -14.38
C ILE A 51 -7.95 -8.78 -15.10
N PRO A 52 -8.58 -9.32 -16.17
CA PRO A 52 -8.03 -10.48 -16.86
C PRO A 52 -6.62 -10.28 -17.40
N ILE A 53 -6.33 -9.12 -18.00
CA ILE A 53 -5.02 -8.81 -18.60
C ILE A 53 -3.91 -8.87 -17.55
N TRP A 54 -4.08 -8.14 -16.44
CA TRP A 54 -3.08 -8.11 -15.39
C TRP A 54 -3.00 -9.43 -14.62
N LYS A 55 -4.12 -10.12 -14.46
CA LYS A 55 -4.15 -11.44 -13.82
C LYS A 55 -3.42 -12.48 -14.66
N GLU A 56 -3.54 -12.47 -15.98
CA GLU A 56 -2.83 -13.39 -16.88
C GLU A 56 -1.32 -13.19 -16.77
N ALA A 57 -0.84 -11.94 -16.76
CA ALA A 57 0.57 -11.64 -16.54
C ALA A 57 1.05 -12.17 -15.17
N GLY A 58 0.26 -12.00 -14.12
CA GLY A 58 0.56 -12.55 -12.78
C GLY A 58 0.65 -14.07 -12.77
N LEU A 59 -0.32 -14.77 -13.40
CA LEU A 59 -0.34 -16.23 -13.48
C LEU A 59 0.89 -16.79 -14.21
N LYS A 60 1.34 -16.12 -15.28
CA LYS A 60 2.55 -16.50 -16.02
C LYS A 60 3.78 -16.53 -15.11
N HIS A 61 3.98 -15.48 -14.31
CA HIS A 61 5.11 -15.40 -13.39
C HIS A 61 4.97 -16.39 -12.22
N GLU A 62 3.77 -16.63 -11.74
CA GLU A 62 3.54 -17.65 -10.71
C GLU A 62 3.93 -19.05 -11.22
N ASP A 63 3.52 -19.42 -12.44
CA ASP A 63 3.89 -20.70 -13.08
C ASP A 63 5.41 -20.82 -13.29
N ILE A 64 6.08 -19.74 -13.70
CA ILE A 64 7.55 -19.71 -13.81
C ILE A 64 8.18 -19.94 -12.44
N GLY A 65 7.70 -19.25 -11.39
CA GLY A 65 8.18 -19.43 -10.03
C GLY A 65 8.04 -20.87 -9.53
N ASP A 66 6.90 -21.52 -9.79
CA ASP A 66 6.69 -22.92 -9.43
C ASP A 66 7.66 -23.86 -10.12
N LYS A 67 7.88 -23.69 -11.43
CA LYS A 67 8.87 -24.46 -12.19
C LYS A 67 10.32 -24.22 -11.73
N LEU A 68 10.63 -23.06 -11.20
CA LEU A 68 11.94 -22.75 -10.63
C LEU A 68 12.12 -23.43 -9.28
N LEU A 69 11.08 -23.51 -8.44
CA LEU A 69 11.10 -24.28 -7.19
C LEU A 69 11.38 -25.77 -7.44
N GLU A 70 10.72 -26.37 -8.43
CA GLU A 70 10.98 -27.76 -8.83
C GLU A 70 12.46 -28.01 -9.20
N LYS A 71 13.15 -26.96 -9.68
CA LYS A 71 14.57 -26.99 -10.02
C LYS A 71 15.49 -26.54 -8.89
N ASN A 72 14.93 -26.35 -7.67
CA ASN A 72 15.63 -25.85 -6.48
C ASN A 72 16.30 -24.46 -6.69
N LYS A 73 15.73 -23.61 -7.55
CA LYS A 73 16.16 -22.24 -7.83
C LYS A 73 15.37 -21.25 -6.97
N ILE A 74 15.63 -21.27 -5.69
CA ILE A 74 14.79 -20.63 -4.65
C ILE A 74 14.72 -19.10 -4.84
N ASP A 75 15.88 -18.43 -5.00
CA ASP A 75 15.94 -16.98 -5.12
C ASP A 75 15.25 -16.47 -6.40
N GLU A 76 15.43 -17.22 -7.52
CA GLU A 76 14.77 -16.92 -8.79
C GLU A 76 13.24 -17.10 -8.65
N ALA A 77 12.81 -18.17 -8.01
CA ALA A 77 11.38 -18.44 -7.76
C ALA A 77 10.74 -17.35 -6.89
N CYS A 78 11.43 -16.92 -5.82
CA CYS A 78 10.96 -15.83 -4.95
C CYS A 78 10.74 -14.54 -5.76
N LYS A 79 11.67 -14.19 -6.65
CA LYS A 79 11.53 -13.01 -7.53
C LYS A 79 10.30 -13.12 -8.42
N GLU A 80 10.07 -14.27 -9.04
CA GLU A 80 8.92 -14.50 -9.91
C GLU A 80 7.59 -14.37 -9.14
N PHE A 81 7.50 -14.89 -7.92
CA PHE A 81 6.32 -14.71 -7.07
C PHE A 81 6.09 -13.25 -6.69
N LEU A 82 7.16 -12.48 -6.43
CA LEU A 82 7.04 -11.04 -6.14
C LEU A 82 6.60 -10.24 -7.38
N ILE A 83 7.02 -10.62 -8.58
CA ILE A 83 6.54 -10.05 -9.84
C ILE A 83 5.05 -10.40 -10.04
N ALA A 84 4.68 -11.68 -9.88
CA ALA A 84 3.28 -12.12 -9.94
C ALA A 84 2.39 -11.33 -8.98
N LYS A 85 2.82 -11.19 -7.71
CA LYS A 85 2.16 -10.35 -6.70
C LYS A 85 1.96 -8.91 -7.21
N THR A 86 2.96 -8.34 -7.87
CA THR A 86 2.89 -6.96 -8.39
C THR A 86 1.84 -6.83 -9.49
N TYR A 87 1.76 -7.77 -10.42
CA TYR A 87 0.70 -7.79 -11.44
C TYR A 87 -0.70 -7.94 -10.83
N TYR A 88 -0.88 -8.78 -9.81
CA TYR A 88 -2.15 -8.88 -9.09
C TYR A 88 -2.48 -7.59 -8.31
N SER A 89 -1.48 -6.91 -7.75
CA SER A 89 -1.67 -5.61 -7.11
C SER A 89 -2.13 -4.54 -8.12
N ILE A 90 -1.58 -4.52 -9.33
CA ILE A 90 -2.02 -3.65 -10.41
C ILE A 90 -3.46 -4.00 -10.84
N ALA A 91 -3.78 -5.29 -10.96
CA ALA A 91 -5.13 -5.74 -11.29
C ALA A 91 -6.17 -5.27 -10.25
N ARG A 92 -5.81 -5.26 -8.96
CA ARG A 92 -6.65 -4.79 -7.85
C ARG A 92 -6.86 -3.27 -7.86
N TYR A 93 -5.90 -2.49 -8.39
CA TYR A 93 -5.94 -1.04 -8.30
C TYR A 93 -7.29 -0.45 -8.71
N PRO A 94 -7.85 0.56 -8.01
CA PRO A 94 -7.25 1.34 -6.91
C PRO A 94 -7.53 0.77 -5.50
N GLY A 95 -8.03 -0.43 -5.35
CA GLY A 95 -8.35 -1.09 -4.09
C GLY A 95 -9.52 -2.07 -4.22
N GLU A 96 -10.01 -2.59 -3.10
CA GLU A 96 -11.08 -3.60 -3.02
C GLU A 96 -12.48 -2.99 -3.13
N ILE A 97 -12.69 -2.17 -4.16
CA ILE A 97 -13.92 -1.39 -4.34
C ILE A 97 -15.09 -2.20 -4.95
N THR A 98 -14.79 -3.36 -5.51
CA THR A 98 -15.77 -4.31 -6.05
C THR A 98 -15.43 -5.73 -5.62
N LYS A 99 -16.39 -6.66 -5.79
CA LYS A 99 -16.18 -8.08 -5.51
C LYS A 99 -15.03 -8.67 -6.34
N ASN A 100 -14.92 -8.29 -7.61
CA ASN A 100 -13.85 -8.78 -8.49
C ASN A 100 -12.48 -8.28 -8.03
N LYS A 101 -12.38 -7.03 -7.59
CA LYS A 101 -11.15 -6.46 -7.02
C LYS A 101 -10.76 -7.15 -5.71
N SER A 102 -11.73 -7.48 -4.85
CA SER A 102 -11.48 -8.25 -3.61
C SER A 102 -10.94 -9.65 -3.92
N VAL A 103 -11.46 -10.33 -4.96
CA VAL A 103 -10.94 -11.64 -5.38
C VAL A 103 -9.47 -11.53 -5.81
N VAL A 104 -9.13 -10.54 -6.63
CA VAL A 104 -7.74 -10.33 -7.07
C VAL A 104 -6.84 -9.91 -5.92
N SER A 105 -7.35 -9.17 -4.95
CA SER A 105 -6.62 -8.83 -3.72
C SER A 105 -6.25 -10.08 -2.92
N ALA A 106 -7.17 -11.03 -2.80
CA ALA A 106 -6.90 -12.30 -2.15
C ALA A 106 -5.81 -13.12 -2.89
N GLU A 107 -5.81 -13.11 -4.24
CA GLU A 107 -4.73 -13.72 -5.03
C GLU A 107 -3.38 -13.03 -4.81
N CYS A 108 -3.36 -11.69 -4.77
CA CYS A 108 -2.17 -10.91 -4.45
C CYS A 108 -1.58 -11.32 -3.10
N ALA A 109 -2.42 -11.36 -2.06
CA ALA A 109 -2.02 -11.76 -0.71
C ALA A 109 -1.55 -13.23 -0.66
N ARG A 110 -2.22 -14.14 -1.37
CA ARG A 110 -1.84 -15.56 -1.46
C ARG A 110 -0.46 -15.74 -2.05
N VAL A 111 -0.20 -15.11 -3.20
CA VAL A 111 1.10 -15.22 -3.87
C VAL A 111 2.21 -14.54 -3.07
N TYR A 112 1.92 -13.42 -2.44
CA TYR A 112 2.90 -12.77 -1.55
C TYR A 112 3.27 -13.68 -0.38
N ARG A 113 2.29 -14.31 0.29
CA ARG A 113 2.56 -15.29 1.36
C ARG A 113 3.41 -16.47 0.86
N LYS A 114 3.21 -16.91 -0.39
CA LYS A 114 4.07 -17.92 -1.01
C LYS A 114 5.52 -17.43 -1.14
N ALA A 115 5.72 -16.19 -1.59
CA ALA A 115 7.04 -15.58 -1.67
C ALA A 115 7.71 -15.39 -0.30
N CYS A 116 6.94 -15.10 0.75
CA CYS A 116 7.44 -14.84 2.11
C CYS A 116 8.32 -15.98 2.64
N ASN A 117 8.00 -17.22 2.30
CA ASN A 117 8.77 -18.41 2.70
C ASN A 117 10.20 -18.44 2.11
N TYR A 118 10.46 -17.61 1.13
CA TYR A 118 11.73 -17.61 0.35
C TYR A 118 12.45 -16.26 0.40
N THR A 119 11.93 -15.27 1.13
CA THR A 119 12.63 -13.99 1.34
C THR A 119 13.81 -14.18 2.30
N SER A 120 14.86 -13.37 2.17
CA SER A 120 16.02 -13.41 3.06
C SER A 120 16.28 -12.03 3.68
N PRO A 121 16.09 -11.86 5.01
CA PRO A 121 15.48 -12.82 5.95
C PRO A 121 14.03 -13.14 5.58
N GLU A 122 13.55 -14.27 6.07
CA GLU A 122 12.17 -14.74 5.89
C GLU A 122 11.17 -13.68 6.38
N THR A 123 10.05 -13.58 5.70
CA THR A 123 8.93 -12.71 6.11
C THR A 123 7.94 -13.52 6.94
N GLU A 124 7.88 -13.25 8.22
CA GLU A 124 6.90 -13.87 9.12
C GLU A 124 5.51 -13.25 8.90
N ILE A 125 4.50 -14.09 8.78
CA ILE A 125 3.10 -13.66 8.81
C ILE A 125 2.63 -13.76 10.25
N ILE A 126 2.27 -12.63 10.84
CA ILE A 126 1.85 -12.55 12.23
C ILE A 126 0.45 -11.94 12.34
N ASP A 127 -0.26 -12.34 13.36
CA ASP A 127 -1.57 -11.82 13.69
C ASP A 127 -1.49 -11.07 15.03
N ILE A 128 -1.88 -9.81 15.05
CA ILE A 128 -1.87 -8.94 16.22
C ILE A 128 -3.30 -8.76 16.72
N GLU A 129 -3.53 -9.14 17.98
CA GLU A 129 -4.83 -8.97 18.60
C GLU A 129 -5.08 -7.52 19.01
N CYS A 130 -6.22 -6.98 18.62
CA CYS A 130 -6.67 -5.65 19.01
C CYS A 130 -8.19 -5.64 19.17
N GLN A 131 -8.69 -5.31 20.35
CA GLN A 131 -10.12 -5.19 20.64
C GLN A 131 -10.96 -6.40 20.16
N GLY A 132 -10.46 -7.62 20.36
CA GLY A 132 -11.14 -8.85 19.95
C GLY A 132 -11.14 -9.13 18.44
N LYS A 133 -10.32 -8.42 17.69
CA LYS A 133 -10.08 -8.64 16.26
C LYS A 133 -8.61 -8.92 16.00
N SER A 134 -8.32 -9.76 15.02
CA SER A 134 -6.98 -10.12 14.61
C SER A 134 -6.57 -9.29 13.38
N ILE A 135 -5.40 -8.66 13.43
CA ILE A 135 -4.84 -7.84 12.36
C ILE A 135 -3.64 -8.57 11.78
N ARG A 136 -3.73 -8.97 10.52
CA ARG A 136 -2.64 -9.66 9.83
C ARG A 136 -1.56 -8.69 9.37
N CYS A 137 -0.31 -8.98 9.75
CA CYS A 137 0.86 -8.17 9.49
C CYS A 137 1.98 -8.99 8.86
N HIS A 138 2.95 -8.32 8.24
CA HIS A 138 4.18 -8.91 7.76
C HIS A 138 5.34 -8.40 8.61
N PHE A 139 6.09 -9.31 9.23
CA PHE A 139 7.23 -8.96 10.06
C PHE A 139 8.53 -9.51 9.46
N ARG A 140 9.56 -8.68 9.45
CA ARG A 140 10.91 -9.06 9.03
C ARG A 140 11.94 -8.50 10.00
N THR A 141 12.93 -9.32 10.33
CA THR A 141 14.00 -8.91 11.23
C THR A 141 15.35 -9.45 10.74
N PRO A 142 16.43 -8.63 10.72
CA PRO A 142 17.76 -9.14 10.45
C PRO A 142 18.24 -9.99 11.62
N LYS A 143 19.13 -10.94 11.34
CA LYS A 143 19.79 -11.72 12.40
C LYS A 143 20.66 -10.79 13.26
N SER A 144 20.46 -10.83 14.58
CA SER A 144 21.21 -10.01 15.54
C SER A 144 21.28 -10.72 16.88
N THR A 145 22.37 -10.49 17.62
CA THR A 145 22.52 -10.87 19.03
C THR A 145 22.15 -9.73 20.00
N ALA A 146 21.98 -8.52 19.48
CA ALA A 146 21.54 -7.34 20.23
C ALA A 146 20.09 -7.01 19.87
N LYS A 147 19.39 -6.36 20.80
CA LYS A 147 18.06 -5.82 20.53
C LYS A 147 18.11 -4.78 19.40
N LEU A 148 17.20 -4.88 18.45
CA LEU A 148 17.14 -4.08 17.23
C LEU A 148 16.19 -2.90 17.35
N PRO A 149 16.45 -1.78 16.68
CA PRO A 149 15.42 -0.79 16.40
C PRO A 149 14.37 -1.39 15.49
N ALA A 150 13.14 -0.89 15.58
CA ALA A 150 12.04 -1.35 14.72
C ALA A 150 11.29 -0.20 14.09
N VAL A 151 10.69 -0.46 12.94
CA VAL A 151 9.82 0.47 12.24
C VAL A 151 8.47 -0.16 11.90
N LEU A 152 7.38 0.50 12.31
CA LEU A 152 6.04 0.20 11.84
C LEU A 152 5.83 0.91 10.51
N ILE A 153 5.52 0.16 9.44
CA ILE A 153 5.30 0.67 8.08
C ILE A 153 3.80 0.65 7.80
N MET A 154 3.23 1.84 7.60
CA MET A 154 1.81 2.04 7.37
C MET A 154 1.51 2.31 5.90
N CYS A 155 0.51 1.57 5.37
CA CYS A 155 0.09 1.67 3.99
C CYS A 155 -0.85 2.87 3.75
N GLY A 156 -0.96 3.27 2.47
CA GLY A 156 -1.94 4.25 2.01
C GLY A 156 -3.32 3.62 1.78
N ALA A 157 -4.14 4.27 0.94
CA ALA A 157 -5.49 3.81 0.63
C ALA A 157 -5.53 2.81 -0.54
N ASP A 158 -4.58 2.89 -1.46
CA ASP A 158 -4.58 2.20 -2.74
C ASP A 158 -3.48 1.13 -2.89
N MET A 159 -2.56 1.06 -1.92
CA MET A 159 -1.48 0.09 -1.86
C MET A 159 -1.48 -0.58 -0.49
N PHE A 160 -1.38 -1.90 -0.46
CA PHE A 160 -1.53 -2.70 0.74
C PHE A 160 -0.17 -3.20 1.25
N LYS A 161 -0.16 -3.95 2.34
CA LYS A 161 1.08 -4.43 2.99
C LYS A 161 1.97 -5.25 2.06
N GLU A 162 1.39 -6.01 1.12
CA GLU A 162 2.12 -6.76 0.10
C GLU A 162 2.96 -5.84 -0.81
N ASP A 163 2.56 -4.58 -0.97
CA ASP A 163 3.21 -3.60 -1.82
C ASP A 163 4.31 -2.80 -1.09
N ARG A 164 4.55 -3.09 0.18
CA ARG A 164 5.54 -2.43 1.03
C ARG A 164 6.79 -3.27 1.30
N GLY A 165 6.95 -4.39 0.59
CA GLY A 165 8.12 -5.25 0.69
C GLY A 165 9.45 -4.49 0.52
N TRP A 166 9.51 -3.52 -0.40
CA TRP A 166 10.68 -2.66 -0.60
C TRP A 166 11.06 -1.85 0.63
N ALA A 167 10.08 -1.34 1.39
CA ALA A 167 10.34 -0.55 2.59
C ALA A 167 10.81 -1.44 3.75
N SER A 168 10.23 -2.64 3.90
CA SER A 168 10.73 -3.62 4.87
C SER A 168 12.13 -4.12 4.52
N GLU A 169 12.41 -4.34 3.25
CA GLU A 169 13.75 -4.71 2.76
C GLU A 169 14.78 -3.63 3.09
N TYR A 170 14.43 -2.37 2.85
CA TYR A 170 15.30 -1.24 3.19
C TYR A 170 15.57 -1.15 4.69
N ALA A 171 14.54 -1.32 5.53
CA ALA A 171 14.69 -1.34 6.98
C ALA A 171 15.64 -2.45 7.44
N VAL A 172 15.43 -3.68 6.97
CA VAL A 172 16.25 -4.85 7.30
C VAL A 172 17.71 -4.66 6.87
N LYS A 173 17.95 -4.16 5.66
CA LYS A 173 19.32 -3.83 5.18
C LYS A 173 20.05 -2.79 6.03
N ASN A 174 19.29 -1.94 6.71
CA ASN A 174 19.83 -0.94 7.63
C ASN A 174 19.79 -1.37 9.11
N GLY A 175 19.67 -2.66 9.38
CA GLY A 175 19.73 -3.24 10.73
C GLY A 175 18.51 -2.95 11.60
N MET A 176 17.34 -2.72 11.00
CA MET A 176 16.08 -2.50 11.70
C MET A 176 15.11 -3.65 11.44
N ALA A 177 14.33 -4.03 12.43
CA ALA A 177 13.15 -4.85 12.20
C ALA A 177 12.04 -4.02 11.57
N ALA A 178 11.20 -4.64 10.75
CA ALA A 178 10.10 -3.99 10.05
C ALA A 178 8.79 -4.75 10.26
N LEU A 179 7.77 -4.05 10.68
CA LEU A 179 6.39 -4.53 10.76
C LEU A 179 5.54 -3.77 9.75
N VAL A 180 4.98 -4.47 8.78
CA VAL A 180 4.12 -3.88 7.74
C VAL A 180 2.67 -4.24 7.99
N MET A 181 1.80 -3.24 8.00
CA MET A 181 0.38 -3.39 8.31
C MET A 181 -0.49 -2.59 7.34
N ASP A 182 -1.62 -3.18 6.95
CA ASP A 182 -2.65 -2.47 6.17
C ASP A 182 -3.30 -1.36 7.00
N GLY A 183 -3.68 -0.28 6.33
CA GLY A 183 -4.48 0.76 6.95
C GLY A 183 -5.89 0.26 7.29
N PRO A 184 -6.52 0.80 8.34
CA PRO A 184 -7.94 0.56 8.59
C PRO A 184 -8.78 0.81 7.34
N GLY A 185 -9.73 -0.07 7.05
CA GLY A 185 -10.57 -0.04 5.86
C GLY A 185 -9.88 -0.48 4.56
N THR A 186 -8.72 -1.16 4.65
CA THR A 186 -8.02 -1.74 3.50
C THR A 186 -7.43 -3.11 3.81
N GLY A 187 -7.33 -3.95 2.78
CA GLY A 187 -6.69 -5.25 2.86
C GLY A 187 -7.23 -6.13 3.97
N GLU A 188 -6.34 -6.73 4.74
CA GLU A 188 -6.68 -7.65 5.84
C GLU A 188 -6.79 -6.93 7.22
N ASN A 189 -6.98 -5.58 7.23
CA ASN A 189 -7.25 -4.86 8.47
C ASN A 189 -8.75 -4.82 8.77
N PRO A 190 -9.23 -5.43 9.87
CA PRO A 190 -10.65 -5.58 10.16
C PRO A 190 -11.31 -4.30 10.72
N PHE A 191 -10.54 -3.25 10.96
CA PHE A 191 -11.08 -1.98 11.46
C PHE A 191 -11.54 -1.08 10.30
N PRO A 192 -12.63 -0.31 10.47
CA PRO A 192 -13.02 0.68 9.48
C PRO A 192 -12.02 1.84 9.45
N TRP A 193 -12.04 2.64 8.39
CA TRP A 193 -11.34 3.91 8.38
C TRP A 193 -12.08 4.91 9.29
N ASP A 194 -11.56 5.04 10.50
CA ASP A 194 -12.10 5.91 11.56
C ASP A 194 -10.96 6.43 12.45
N PRO A 195 -11.02 7.68 12.99
CA PRO A 195 -10.00 8.20 13.92
C PRO A 195 -9.72 7.29 15.12
N GLU A 196 -10.76 6.64 15.66
CA GLU A 196 -10.62 5.67 16.75
C GLU A 196 -9.79 4.45 16.38
N SER A 197 -9.59 4.18 15.09
CA SER A 197 -8.77 3.06 14.61
C SER A 197 -7.27 3.26 14.82
N VAL A 198 -6.82 4.41 15.36
CA VAL A 198 -5.47 4.61 15.86
C VAL A 198 -5.05 3.51 16.84
N LYS A 199 -6.01 2.91 17.57
CA LYS A 199 -5.79 1.78 18.48
C LYS A 199 -5.16 0.57 17.81
N ALA A 200 -5.44 0.35 16.52
CA ALA A 200 -4.80 -0.71 15.74
C ALA A 200 -3.29 -0.47 15.57
N TRP A 201 -2.90 0.78 15.36
CA TRP A 201 -1.49 1.18 15.27
C TRP A 201 -0.80 1.09 16.61
N MET A 202 -1.47 1.51 17.69
CA MET A 202 -0.96 1.37 19.06
C MET A 202 -0.69 -0.10 19.41
N ALA A 203 -1.63 -1.00 19.08
CA ALA A 203 -1.43 -2.44 19.28
C ALA A 203 -0.21 -2.98 18.50
N ALA A 204 0.05 -2.47 17.30
CA ALA A 204 1.24 -2.84 16.52
C ALA A 204 2.55 -2.35 17.19
N ILE A 205 2.56 -1.14 17.75
CA ILE A 205 3.70 -0.61 18.53
C ILE A 205 3.91 -1.43 19.80
N ASP A 206 2.85 -1.77 20.53
CA ASP A 206 2.93 -2.59 21.74
C ASP A 206 3.44 -4.00 21.42
N TYR A 207 3.00 -4.60 20.32
CA TYR A 207 3.54 -5.87 19.83
C TYR A 207 5.05 -5.77 19.58
N LEU A 208 5.53 -4.74 18.88
CA LEU A 208 6.96 -4.53 18.66
C LEU A 208 7.71 -4.38 19.99
N GLY A 209 7.18 -3.59 20.93
CA GLY A 209 7.80 -3.37 22.24
C GLY A 209 7.80 -4.60 23.14
N SER A 210 6.91 -5.56 22.94
CA SER A 210 6.84 -6.81 23.70
C SER A 210 7.83 -7.89 23.26
N ARG A 211 8.47 -7.73 22.11
CA ARG A 211 9.40 -8.72 21.57
C ARG A 211 10.77 -8.63 22.24
N ASP A 212 11.34 -9.77 22.54
CA ASP A 212 12.65 -9.85 23.18
C ASP A 212 13.81 -9.38 22.28
N ASP A 213 13.64 -9.46 20.96
CA ASP A 213 14.62 -9.07 19.95
C ASP A 213 14.54 -7.57 19.56
N ILE A 214 13.57 -6.83 20.09
CA ILE A 214 13.36 -5.41 19.80
C ILE A 214 13.71 -4.53 20.99
N ASP A 215 14.34 -3.39 20.71
CA ASP A 215 14.58 -2.32 21.66
C ASP A 215 13.36 -1.40 21.70
N GLU A 216 12.56 -1.49 22.74
CA GLU A 216 11.33 -0.68 22.90
C GLU A 216 11.62 0.84 22.93
N GLY A 217 12.84 1.24 23.30
CA GLY A 217 13.30 2.62 23.27
C GLY A 217 13.62 3.13 21.85
N ARG A 218 13.59 2.29 20.82
CA ARG A 218 13.96 2.64 19.44
C ARG A 218 12.91 2.17 18.42
N ILE A 219 11.62 2.39 18.69
CA ILE A 219 10.54 2.06 17.78
C ILE A 219 10.09 3.35 17.09
N GLY A 220 10.07 3.34 15.76
CA GLY A 220 9.56 4.42 14.92
C GLY A 220 8.43 3.98 14.03
N ALA A 221 7.85 4.94 13.27
CA ALA A 221 6.80 4.67 12.31
C ALA A 221 7.05 5.43 10.99
N PHE A 222 6.74 4.77 9.88
CA PHE A 222 6.82 5.32 8.53
C PHE A 222 5.48 5.12 7.82
N GLY A 223 4.94 6.16 7.21
CA GLY A 223 3.68 6.07 6.49
C GLY A 223 3.65 6.88 5.21
N ILE A 224 2.90 6.40 4.21
CA ILE A 224 2.75 7.04 2.90
C ILE A 224 1.29 7.37 2.65
N SER A 225 1.01 8.59 2.16
CA SER A 225 -0.34 9.05 1.83
C SER A 225 -1.25 9.00 3.07
N ARG A 226 -2.34 8.23 3.06
CA ARG A 226 -3.19 8.00 4.24
C ARG A 226 -2.40 7.43 5.42
N GLY A 227 -1.40 6.56 5.15
CA GLY A 227 -0.47 6.11 6.17
C GLY A 227 0.41 7.23 6.74
N GLY A 228 0.74 8.25 5.93
CA GLY A 228 1.42 9.46 6.39
C GLY A 228 0.60 10.26 7.41
N TYR A 229 -0.71 10.39 7.20
CA TYR A 229 -1.62 10.92 8.22
C TYR A 229 -1.62 10.04 9.48
N SER A 230 -1.73 8.73 9.30
CA SER A 230 -1.81 7.78 10.43
C SER A 230 -0.58 7.83 11.34
N VAL A 231 0.65 7.99 10.78
CA VAL A 231 1.84 8.12 11.64
C VAL A 231 1.86 9.43 12.43
N MET A 232 1.33 10.52 11.88
CA MET A 232 1.19 11.78 12.62
C MET A 232 0.18 11.63 13.77
N GLN A 233 -0.98 11.03 13.48
CA GLN A 233 -1.98 10.73 14.50
C GLN A 233 -1.39 9.82 15.59
N LEU A 234 -0.70 8.75 15.20
CA LEU A 234 -0.07 7.84 16.16
C LEU A 234 0.97 8.55 17.04
N ALA A 235 1.82 9.38 16.44
CA ALA A 235 2.84 10.13 17.19
C ALA A 235 2.24 11.07 18.23
N GLY A 236 1.12 11.72 17.93
CA GLY A 236 0.46 12.61 18.87
C GLY A 236 -0.37 11.86 19.92
N THR A 237 -0.90 10.68 19.56
CA THR A 237 -1.72 9.88 20.50
C THR A 237 -0.87 9.00 21.42
N TYR A 238 0.34 8.57 20.96
CA TYR A 238 1.19 7.60 21.66
C TYR A 238 2.67 8.04 21.72
N PRO A 239 2.97 9.29 22.14
CA PRO A 239 4.29 9.89 22.04
C PRO A 239 5.34 9.20 22.91
N GLU A 240 4.95 8.57 24.01
CA GLU A 240 5.86 7.88 24.92
C GLU A 240 6.45 6.59 24.32
N LYS A 241 5.76 5.99 23.35
CA LYS A 241 6.18 4.72 22.71
C LYS A 241 6.83 4.93 21.34
N VAL A 242 6.39 5.95 20.58
CA VAL A 242 6.88 6.22 19.22
C VAL A 242 7.99 7.25 19.26
N LYS A 243 9.24 6.84 18.91
CA LYS A 243 10.43 7.67 19.06
C LYS A 243 10.77 8.52 17.83
N ALA A 244 10.29 8.12 16.66
CA ALA A 244 10.47 8.86 15.41
C ALA A 244 9.33 8.54 14.43
N VAL A 245 8.95 9.52 13.63
CA VAL A 245 7.97 9.32 12.56
C VAL A 245 8.46 9.93 11.25
N VAL A 246 8.11 9.29 10.15
CA VAL A 246 8.27 9.82 8.80
C VAL A 246 6.91 9.78 8.10
N ALA A 247 6.31 10.94 7.92
CA ALA A 247 5.07 11.13 7.19
C ALA A 247 5.36 11.54 5.74
N ASN A 248 5.18 10.62 4.80
CA ASN A 248 5.37 10.90 3.38
C ASN A 248 4.02 11.18 2.72
N ALA A 249 3.82 12.42 2.24
CA ALA A 249 2.60 12.88 1.59
C ALA A 249 1.31 12.66 2.42
N GLY A 250 1.43 12.62 3.73
CA GLY A 250 0.29 12.63 4.64
C GLY A 250 -0.36 14.01 4.67
N HIS A 251 -1.70 14.06 4.54
CA HIS A 251 -2.44 15.31 4.69
C HIS A 251 -2.87 15.43 6.16
N PRO A 252 -2.48 16.49 6.89
CA PRO A 252 -2.76 16.62 8.32
C PRO A 252 -4.23 16.93 8.65
N PHE A 253 -5.09 17.20 7.65
CA PHE A 253 -6.47 17.65 7.82
C PHE A 253 -6.63 18.79 8.84
N GLY A 254 -5.66 19.68 8.90
CA GLY A 254 -5.50 20.59 10.04
C GLY A 254 -5.40 22.06 9.71
N TYR A 255 -5.62 22.49 8.45
CA TYR A 255 -5.67 23.91 8.26
C TYR A 255 -7.08 24.46 8.12
N GLU A 256 -7.24 25.65 8.69
CA GLU A 256 -8.39 26.45 8.46
C GLU A 256 -8.32 26.96 7.02
N MET A 257 -9.25 26.55 6.19
CA MET A 257 -9.46 27.09 4.86
C MET A 257 -10.66 28.03 4.88
N ASN A 258 -10.53 29.18 4.27
CA ASN A 258 -11.70 29.97 3.97
C ASN A 258 -12.54 29.29 2.85
N GLU A 259 -13.72 29.82 2.57
CA GLU A 259 -14.66 29.16 1.64
C GLU A 259 -14.13 29.05 0.22
N ASP A 260 -13.39 30.05 -0.27
CA ASP A 260 -12.78 30.04 -1.61
C ASP A 260 -11.64 29.01 -1.70
N GLU A 261 -10.80 28.93 -0.68
CA GLU A 261 -9.72 27.94 -0.58
C GLU A 261 -10.27 26.52 -0.51
N LEU A 262 -11.34 26.31 0.23
CA LEU A 262 -11.98 25.00 0.35
C LEU A 262 -12.63 24.55 -0.97
N ASN A 263 -13.31 25.48 -1.68
CA ASN A 263 -13.87 25.22 -3.01
C ASN A 263 -12.76 24.84 -4.00
N ALA A 264 -11.67 25.61 -4.06
CA ALA A 264 -10.52 25.32 -4.92
C ALA A 264 -9.86 23.97 -4.57
N PHE A 265 -9.74 23.65 -3.30
CA PHE A 265 -9.20 22.38 -2.84
C PHE A 265 -10.06 21.20 -3.29
N VAL A 266 -11.39 21.28 -3.11
CA VAL A 266 -12.32 20.22 -3.50
C VAL A 266 -12.32 20.03 -5.02
N GLU A 267 -12.29 21.11 -5.78
CA GLU A 267 -12.19 21.05 -7.25
C GLU A 267 -10.90 20.37 -7.70
N ALA A 268 -9.74 20.80 -7.18
CA ALA A 268 -8.44 20.22 -7.50
C ALA A 268 -8.37 18.73 -7.10
N ARG A 269 -8.98 18.37 -5.96
CA ARG A 269 -9.07 16.98 -5.51
C ARG A 269 -9.91 16.13 -6.46
N ASN A 270 -11.08 16.62 -6.88
CA ASN A 270 -11.95 15.91 -7.81
C ASN A 270 -11.27 15.73 -9.17
N GLN A 271 -10.61 16.76 -9.70
CA GLN A 271 -9.83 16.67 -10.94
C GLN A 271 -8.70 15.65 -10.80
N ARG A 272 -7.97 15.66 -9.70
CA ARG A 272 -6.90 14.69 -9.43
C ARG A 272 -7.44 13.28 -9.29
N ALA A 273 -8.57 13.09 -8.59
CA ALA A 273 -9.20 11.78 -8.44
C ALA A 273 -9.62 11.22 -9.80
N GLN A 274 -10.23 12.02 -10.67
CA GLN A 274 -10.56 11.62 -12.03
C GLN A 274 -9.31 11.27 -12.86
N HIS A 275 -8.24 12.02 -12.72
CA HIS A 275 -7.00 11.77 -13.46
C HIS A 275 -6.24 10.54 -12.97
N VAL A 276 -6.22 10.30 -11.65
CA VAL A 276 -5.46 9.18 -11.05
C VAL A 276 -6.26 7.88 -11.07
N PHE A 277 -7.55 7.95 -10.74
CA PHE A 277 -8.39 6.77 -10.53
C PHE A 277 -9.37 6.51 -11.70
N GLY A 278 -9.58 7.49 -12.56
CA GLY A 278 -10.44 7.41 -13.72
C GLY A 278 -11.88 7.01 -13.40
N LYS A 279 -12.59 6.55 -14.42
CA LYS A 279 -13.95 6.01 -14.31
C LYS A 279 -13.91 4.48 -14.09
N ILE A 280 -13.05 3.99 -13.21
CA ILE A 280 -12.98 2.56 -12.92
C ILE A 280 -14.20 2.18 -12.08
N GLY A 281 -15.07 1.37 -12.67
CA GLY A 281 -16.30 0.87 -12.04
C GLY A 281 -17.53 1.75 -12.24
N ASP A 282 -18.71 1.13 -12.18
CA ASP A 282 -20.01 1.80 -12.12
C ASP A 282 -20.72 1.32 -10.83
N PRO A 283 -20.90 2.15 -9.82
CA PRO A 283 -20.55 3.58 -9.72
C PRO A 283 -19.03 3.81 -9.69
N PRO A 284 -18.55 5.04 -10.04
CA PRO A 284 -17.13 5.33 -10.03
C PRO A 284 -16.55 5.12 -8.61
N ALA A 285 -15.36 4.51 -8.55
CA ALA A 285 -14.66 4.17 -7.32
C ALA A 285 -14.49 5.35 -6.35
N PHE A 286 -14.36 6.54 -6.91
CA PHE A 286 -14.24 7.79 -6.19
C PHE A 286 -15.31 8.77 -6.70
N PRO A 287 -16.49 8.79 -6.09
CA PRO A 287 -17.51 9.77 -6.43
C PRO A 287 -16.97 11.19 -6.18
N SER A 288 -17.48 12.14 -6.95
CA SER A 288 -17.16 13.55 -6.72
C SER A 288 -17.51 13.96 -5.29
N TRP A 289 -16.62 14.69 -4.66
CA TRP A 289 -16.80 15.19 -3.31
C TRP A 289 -17.43 16.57 -3.37
N SER A 290 -18.32 16.84 -2.44
CA SER A 290 -18.83 18.18 -2.20
C SER A 290 -18.02 18.92 -1.14
N VAL A 291 -18.18 20.21 -1.08
CA VAL A 291 -17.60 21.07 -0.03
C VAL A 291 -18.11 20.66 1.35
N GLU A 292 -19.39 20.33 1.47
CA GLU A 292 -19.99 19.86 2.72
C GLU A 292 -19.32 18.57 3.19
N LYS A 293 -19.08 17.64 2.26
CA LYS A 293 -18.39 16.37 2.59
C LYS A 293 -16.94 16.60 3.04
N GLU A 294 -16.24 17.56 2.43
CA GLU A 294 -14.89 17.92 2.88
C GLU A 294 -14.91 18.58 4.25
N LYS A 295 -15.88 19.45 4.54
CA LYS A 295 -16.06 20.03 5.88
C LYS A 295 -16.26 18.94 6.95
N GLU A 296 -17.13 17.97 6.70
CA GLU A 296 -17.33 16.82 7.60
C GLU A 296 -16.02 16.07 7.89
N ILE A 297 -15.19 15.86 6.83
CA ILE A 297 -13.91 15.18 6.98
C ILE A 297 -12.91 16.02 7.76
N LEU A 298 -12.78 17.30 7.44
CA LEU A 298 -11.90 18.19 8.19
C LEU A 298 -12.29 18.24 9.68
N GLU A 299 -13.59 18.23 9.99
CA GLU A 299 -14.05 18.17 11.37
C GLU A 299 -13.70 16.83 12.06
N LYS A 300 -13.90 15.73 11.37
CA LYS A 300 -13.68 14.40 11.93
C LYS A 300 -12.20 14.03 12.05
N TRP A 301 -11.36 14.50 11.10
CA TRP A 301 -9.99 14.03 10.94
C TRP A 301 -8.91 15.07 11.24
N SER A 302 -9.29 16.29 11.63
CA SER A 302 -8.31 17.31 12.01
C SER A 302 -7.54 16.88 13.25
N LEU A 303 -6.20 16.81 13.15
CA LEU A 303 -5.35 16.45 14.30
C LEU A 303 -5.54 17.44 15.45
N SER A 304 -5.64 18.75 15.15
CA SER A 304 -5.89 19.76 16.17
C SER A 304 -7.25 19.59 16.88
N LYS A 305 -8.32 19.19 16.15
CA LYS A 305 -9.62 18.87 16.76
C LYS A 305 -9.60 17.56 17.55
N LEU A 306 -8.72 16.63 17.21
CA LEU A 306 -8.47 15.41 17.97
C LEU A 306 -7.58 15.67 19.21
N GLY A 307 -7.09 16.89 19.40
CA GLY A 307 -6.20 17.24 20.51
C GLY A 307 -4.75 16.79 20.31
N ILE A 308 -4.34 16.62 19.05
CA ILE A 308 -3.03 16.13 18.63
C ILE A 308 -2.19 17.26 18.03
#